data_e6a934ae55ac59eb38257c753f6fbbd3
#
_entry.id   e6a934ae55ac59eb38257c753f6fbbd3
#
_cell.length_a   1.000
_cell.length_b   1.000
_cell.length_c   1.000
_cell.angle_alpha   90.00
_cell.angle_beta   90.00
_cell.angle_gamma   90.00
#
_symmetry.space_group_name_H-M   'P 1'
#
loop_
_entity.id
_entity.type
_entity.pdbx_description
1 polymer ?
#
loop_
_entity_poly.entity_id
_entity_poly.type
_entity_poly.pdbx_seq_one_letter_code
_entity_poly.pdbx_strand_id
1 'polypeptide(L)'
;RRVEPRALAASGRTLPTVGAVVAPTGAAVFRAATDRFERWVAVEIGGLGGYPIESIDAAVTTFGPETACYRCLTTRVGAHESASEDDPHGDRSRVRLAGAVAGNRLVSLLAGTAEGGTITELPGADRQLLAVAGCDCDPAATPSRSLSLTHRSVEIDAALARAEKAVDDRVGLVTNVGERESFPAPYYIADIADTTGLSDTAAADLAAGVDADWDRAYMKAIGEALERYSAGVYRRQTATRGSERTLSAPVSPAAFVRPDGFVDPEPDQQLAWVEGRSLPDNEPVSLPAEFVWFPPPTQRFRPAITTGLGLGNSSIEAMLAGLYEVIERDATMLAWYSTFEPLGLVIETDEGIDELTKRARAESLSVSLVLVTQDIDVPVVAAAVHRDGEWPRFAVGSAADLAVTAAARSALAEALQNWMELRAMGPATAAEQGGAIAEYADRPPAAEAFVDPDSRIPADELGAAELTGAAALSAVCERLAAVDLDAYAARLTTRGVDALGFEAVRVVVPAAQPLFTGEPYFGERARSVPRSMGFEPRLDRSYHPYP
;
A
#
# COMPACT_ATOMS: atom_id res chain seq x y z
N ARG A 1 22.91 -15.35 -38.72
CA ARG A 1 24.33 -15.67 -38.48
C ARG A 1 24.51 -15.94 -37.00
N ARG A 2 24.98 -17.13 -36.65
CA ARG A 2 25.39 -17.44 -35.27
C ARG A 2 26.65 -16.62 -34.98
N VAL A 3 26.62 -15.72 -34.01
CA VAL A 3 27.77 -14.90 -33.60
C VAL A 3 28.12 -15.31 -32.17
N GLU A 4 29.35 -15.70 -31.93
CA GLU A 4 29.82 -16.03 -30.59
C GLU A 4 29.87 -14.78 -29.70
N PRO A 5 29.57 -14.87 -28.38
CA PRO A 5 29.54 -13.72 -27.48
C PRO A 5 30.82 -12.86 -27.49
N ARG A 6 31.99 -13.46 -27.69
CA ARG A 6 33.28 -12.74 -27.79
C ARG A 6 33.44 -11.93 -29.08
N ALA A 7 32.81 -12.32 -30.17
CA ALA A 7 32.85 -11.60 -31.45
C ALA A 7 31.96 -10.34 -31.43
N LEU A 8 30.97 -10.30 -30.59
CA LEU A 8 30.11 -9.12 -30.38
C LEU A 8 30.87 -7.97 -29.68
N ALA A 9 31.82 -8.26 -28.79
CA ALA A 9 32.58 -7.25 -28.06
C ALA A 9 33.71 -6.57 -28.86
N ALA A 10 34.18 -7.18 -29.95
CA ALA A 10 35.42 -6.77 -30.66
C ALA A 10 35.22 -5.95 -31.94
N SER A 11 33.99 -5.71 -32.37
CA SER A 11 33.74 -5.24 -33.73
C SER A 11 33.61 -3.73 -33.88
N GLY A 12 34.25 -2.83 -33.31
CA GLY A 12 34.27 -1.36 -33.55
C GLY A 12 33.24 -0.73 -34.54
N ARG A 13 32.17 -1.46 -34.88
CA ARG A 13 31.08 -1.03 -35.77
C ARG A 13 29.95 -0.43 -34.96
N THR A 14 29.34 0.62 -35.45
CA THR A 14 28.04 1.11 -34.98
C THR A 14 27.04 -0.06 -35.00
N LEU A 15 26.57 -0.46 -33.82
CA LEU A 15 25.72 -1.62 -33.66
C LEU A 15 24.28 -1.28 -33.98
N PRO A 16 23.50 -2.25 -34.46
CA PRO A 16 22.07 -2.03 -34.62
C PRO A 16 21.48 -1.77 -33.24
N THR A 17 20.64 -0.74 -33.14
CA THR A 17 19.89 -0.38 -31.92
C THR A 17 18.86 -1.46 -31.53
N VAL A 18 18.57 -2.40 -32.44
CA VAL A 18 17.60 -3.49 -32.26
C VAL A 18 18.28 -4.84 -32.47
N GLY A 19 18.00 -5.82 -31.59
CA GLY A 19 18.58 -7.17 -31.66
C GLY A 19 17.68 -8.26 -31.15
N ALA A 20 18.10 -9.52 -31.38
CA ALA A 20 17.48 -10.71 -30.77
C ALA A 20 18.57 -11.67 -30.31
N VAL A 21 18.33 -12.32 -29.18
CA VAL A 21 19.23 -13.33 -28.58
C VAL A 21 18.43 -14.60 -28.31
N VAL A 22 18.94 -15.74 -28.74
CA VAL A 22 18.36 -17.05 -28.49
C VAL A 22 19.43 -17.93 -27.82
N ALA A 23 19.17 -18.41 -26.63
CA ALA A 23 20.06 -19.29 -25.88
C ALA A 23 19.28 -20.09 -24.81
N PRO A 24 19.88 -21.13 -24.23
CA PRO A 24 19.35 -21.72 -23.00
C PRO A 24 19.24 -20.65 -21.89
N THR A 25 18.24 -20.79 -21.03
CA THR A 25 18.07 -19.89 -19.87
C THR A 25 19.37 -19.88 -19.03
N GLY A 26 19.65 -18.77 -18.37
CA GLY A 26 20.90 -18.58 -17.61
C GLY A 26 22.13 -18.25 -18.42
N ALA A 27 22.08 -18.29 -19.76
CA ALA A 27 23.24 -17.98 -20.59
C ALA A 27 23.70 -16.52 -20.42
N ALA A 28 25.00 -16.32 -20.22
CA ALA A 28 25.59 -14.99 -19.99
C ALA A 28 25.37 -13.97 -21.14
N VAL A 29 25.02 -14.47 -22.33
CA VAL A 29 24.72 -13.61 -23.50
C VAL A 29 23.54 -12.69 -23.27
N PHE A 30 22.53 -13.02 -22.45
CA PHE A 30 21.39 -12.19 -22.15
C PHE A 30 21.77 -10.94 -21.38
N ARG A 31 22.68 -11.06 -20.40
CA ARG A 31 23.22 -9.90 -19.66
C ARG A 31 24.01 -8.99 -20.59
N ALA A 32 24.86 -9.56 -21.44
CA ALA A 32 25.62 -8.79 -22.41
C ALA A 32 24.74 -8.08 -23.47
N ALA A 33 23.57 -8.63 -23.77
CA ALA A 33 22.62 -8.02 -24.69
C ALA A 33 22.02 -6.72 -24.14
N THR A 34 21.77 -6.65 -22.84
CA THR A 34 21.25 -5.45 -22.17
C THR A 34 22.16 -4.22 -22.38
N ASP A 35 23.49 -4.42 -22.30
CA ASP A 35 24.47 -3.34 -22.48
C ASP A 35 24.68 -2.97 -23.96
N ARG A 36 24.13 -3.78 -24.87
CA ARG A 36 24.45 -3.68 -26.30
C ARG A 36 23.31 -3.18 -27.17
N PHE A 37 22.08 -3.44 -26.81
CA PHE A 37 20.89 -3.09 -27.58
C PHE A 37 19.98 -2.17 -26.78
N GLU A 38 19.44 -1.14 -27.39
CA GLU A 38 18.40 -0.31 -26.80
C GLU A 38 17.05 -1.04 -26.76
N ARG A 39 16.78 -1.81 -27.83
CA ARG A 39 15.57 -2.63 -27.98
C ARG A 39 15.97 -4.02 -28.42
N TRP A 40 15.44 -5.02 -27.77
CA TRP A 40 15.79 -6.39 -28.13
C TRP A 40 14.79 -7.43 -27.65
N VAL A 41 14.87 -8.62 -28.24
CA VAL A 41 14.05 -9.75 -27.87
C VAL A 41 14.96 -10.87 -27.35
N ALA A 42 14.68 -11.34 -26.14
CA ALA A 42 15.26 -12.58 -25.60
C ALA A 42 14.37 -13.76 -25.93
N VAL A 43 14.98 -14.88 -26.35
CA VAL A 43 14.37 -16.19 -26.38
C VAL A 43 15.18 -17.09 -25.46
N GLU A 44 14.63 -17.37 -24.28
CA GLU A 44 15.19 -18.30 -23.32
C GLU A 44 14.61 -19.70 -23.55
N ILE A 45 15.45 -20.72 -23.59
CA ILE A 45 15.03 -22.12 -23.79
C ILE A 45 15.13 -22.83 -22.44
N GLY A 46 14.03 -23.48 -22.02
CA GLY A 46 13.96 -24.28 -20.80
C GLY A 46 13.87 -23.46 -19.52
N GLY A 47 13.23 -22.28 -19.57
CA GLY A 47 13.03 -21.45 -18.40
C GLY A 47 12.84 -19.97 -18.71
N LEU A 48 12.98 -19.12 -17.68
CA LEU A 48 12.73 -17.68 -17.72
C LEU A 48 13.68 -16.95 -16.76
N GLY A 49 14.16 -15.77 -17.15
CA GLY A 49 14.93 -14.86 -16.29
C GLY A 49 16.25 -15.44 -15.77
N GLY A 50 16.75 -16.48 -16.41
CA GLY A 50 17.96 -17.19 -16.01
C GLY A 50 17.71 -18.40 -15.12
N TYR A 51 16.46 -18.72 -14.80
CA TYR A 51 16.07 -19.87 -13.97
C TYR A 51 15.49 -20.99 -14.86
N PRO A 52 16.04 -22.22 -14.78
CA PRO A 52 15.40 -23.40 -15.37
C PRO A 52 14.04 -23.63 -14.73
N ILE A 53 12.99 -23.76 -15.55
CA ILE A 53 11.61 -23.98 -15.09
C ILE A 53 11.00 -25.08 -15.96
N GLU A 54 10.71 -26.24 -15.37
CA GLU A 54 10.24 -27.44 -16.06
C GLU A 54 8.98 -27.21 -16.91
N SER A 55 8.09 -26.34 -16.43
CA SER A 55 6.84 -26.01 -17.15
C SER A 55 7.03 -25.10 -18.37
N ILE A 56 8.23 -24.55 -18.61
CA ILE A 56 8.51 -23.59 -19.68
C ILE A 56 9.53 -24.17 -20.67
N ASP A 57 9.07 -24.55 -21.86
CA ASP A 57 9.97 -25.00 -22.95
C ASP A 57 10.76 -23.82 -23.56
N ALA A 58 10.12 -22.66 -23.68
CA ALA A 58 10.76 -21.44 -24.11
C ALA A 58 9.97 -20.19 -23.64
N ALA A 59 10.68 -19.11 -23.40
CA ALA A 59 10.08 -17.81 -23.12
C ALA A 59 10.62 -16.74 -24.09
N VAL A 60 9.74 -15.82 -24.53
CA VAL A 60 10.08 -14.70 -25.40
C VAL A 60 9.82 -13.40 -24.64
N THR A 61 10.89 -12.68 -24.29
CA THR A 61 10.78 -11.40 -23.58
C THR A 61 11.21 -10.26 -24.48
N THR A 62 10.44 -9.16 -24.49
CA THR A 62 10.72 -7.95 -25.25
C THR A 62 11.21 -6.85 -24.33
N PHE A 63 12.36 -6.25 -24.63
CA PHE A 63 12.98 -5.17 -23.87
C PHE A 63 13.06 -3.88 -24.70
N GLY A 64 12.86 -2.73 -24.02
CA GLY A 64 12.93 -1.40 -24.60
C GLY A 64 13.52 -0.37 -23.63
N PRO A 65 13.79 0.87 -24.07
CA PRO A 65 14.53 1.87 -23.29
C PRO A 65 13.82 2.28 -21.98
N GLU A 66 12.53 2.43 -21.98
CA GLU A 66 11.77 2.89 -20.80
C GLU A 66 11.13 1.75 -20.00
N THR A 67 11.45 0.50 -20.36
CA THR A 67 10.87 -0.70 -19.75
C THR A 67 11.85 -1.39 -18.82
N ALA A 68 11.37 -2.47 -18.16
CA ALA A 68 12.23 -3.33 -17.36
C ALA A 68 13.32 -3.98 -18.23
N CYS A 69 14.52 -4.15 -17.68
CA CYS A 69 15.64 -4.83 -18.35
C CYS A 69 15.72 -6.32 -17.96
N TYR A 70 16.68 -7.04 -18.55
CA TYR A 70 16.91 -8.46 -18.23
C TYR A 70 17.29 -8.69 -16.75
N ARG A 71 17.96 -7.73 -16.09
CA ARG A 71 18.24 -7.81 -14.66
C ARG A 71 16.95 -7.70 -13.84
N CYS A 72 16.02 -6.83 -14.26
CA CYS A 72 14.70 -6.77 -13.64
C CYS A 72 13.98 -8.12 -13.75
N LEU A 73 13.99 -8.75 -14.92
CA LEU A 73 13.41 -10.06 -15.14
C LEU A 73 14.04 -11.11 -14.21
N THR A 74 15.36 -11.21 -14.20
CA THR A 74 16.09 -12.16 -13.33
C THR A 74 15.75 -11.95 -11.86
N THR A 75 15.67 -10.69 -11.42
CA THR A 75 15.36 -10.37 -10.02
C THR A 75 13.90 -10.71 -9.66
N ARG A 76 12.94 -10.46 -10.56
CA ARG A 76 11.54 -10.81 -10.36
C ARG A 76 11.34 -12.32 -10.28
N VAL A 77 11.84 -13.04 -11.27
CA VAL A 77 11.73 -14.52 -11.28
C VAL A 77 12.43 -15.12 -10.06
N GLY A 78 13.60 -14.61 -9.69
CA GLY A 78 14.35 -15.10 -8.52
C GLY A 78 13.69 -14.82 -7.16
N ALA A 79 12.66 -13.97 -7.11
CA ALA A 79 11.83 -13.78 -5.92
C ALA A 79 10.81 -14.94 -5.71
N HIS A 80 10.55 -15.71 -6.77
CA HIS A 80 9.57 -16.79 -6.77
C HIS A 80 10.17 -18.17 -7.00
N GLU A 81 11.29 -18.24 -7.75
CA GLU A 81 11.91 -19.47 -8.17
C GLU A 81 13.26 -19.70 -7.46
N SER A 82 13.47 -20.92 -7.01
CA SER A 82 14.76 -21.34 -6.50
C SER A 82 15.70 -21.75 -7.65
N ALA A 83 16.99 -21.57 -7.46
CA ALA A 83 17.97 -22.08 -8.41
C ALA A 83 17.85 -23.61 -8.54
N SER A 84 17.61 -24.10 -9.76
CA SER A 84 17.64 -25.53 -10.08
C SER A 84 18.99 -25.90 -10.71
N GLU A 85 19.47 -27.12 -10.43
CA GLU A 85 20.66 -27.70 -11.07
C GLU A 85 20.33 -28.39 -12.41
N ASP A 86 19.05 -28.38 -12.83
CA ASP A 86 18.60 -29.04 -14.05
C ASP A 86 19.15 -28.36 -15.31
N ASP A 87 19.53 -29.17 -16.30
CA ASP A 87 19.93 -28.65 -17.60
C ASP A 87 18.70 -28.08 -18.34
N PRO A 88 18.71 -26.78 -18.73
CA PRO A 88 17.57 -26.18 -19.42
C PRO A 88 17.30 -26.86 -20.76
N HIS A 89 16.10 -27.33 -20.95
CA HIS A 89 15.67 -28.03 -22.19
C HIS A 89 14.24 -27.60 -22.56
N GLY A 90 13.87 -27.78 -23.81
CA GLY A 90 12.52 -27.48 -24.31
C GLY A 90 12.13 -28.29 -25.52
N ASP A 91 10.84 -28.52 -25.66
CA ASP A 91 10.28 -29.24 -26.83
C ASP A 91 10.60 -28.46 -28.12
N ARG A 92 11.03 -29.23 -29.16
CA ARG A 92 11.45 -28.65 -30.45
C ARG A 92 10.36 -27.85 -31.14
N SER A 93 9.10 -28.26 -31.02
CA SER A 93 7.99 -27.57 -31.68
C SER A 93 7.73 -26.23 -31.03
N ARG A 94 7.76 -26.15 -29.70
CA ARG A 94 7.56 -24.93 -28.91
C ARG A 94 8.74 -23.97 -29.02
N VAL A 95 9.98 -24.47 -29.06
CA VAL A 95 11.17 -23.64 -29.32
C VAL A 95 11.10 -23.03 -30.75
N ARG A 96 10.59 -23.74 -31.74
CA ARG A 96 10.35 -23.17 -33.09
C ARG A 96 9.25 -22.11 -33.09
N LEU A 97 8.18 -22.35 -32.33
CA LEU A 97 7.11 -21.36 -32.15
C LEU A 97 7.65 -20.09 -31.46
N ALA A 98 8.48 -20.23 -30.42
CA ALA A 98 9.18 -19.11 -29.77
C ALA A 98 9.99 -18.27 -30.78
N GLY A 99 10.68 -18.94 -31.71
CA GLY A 99 11.40 -18.26 -32.81
C GLY A 99 10.48 -17.45 -33.72
N ALA A 100 9.27 -17.95 -34.03
CA ALA A 100 8.28 -17.24 -34.81
C ALA A 100 7.70 -16.03 -34.04
N VAL A 101 7.35 -16.21 -32.77
CA VAL A 101 6.90 -15.12 -31.87
C VAL A 101 7.97 -14.03 -31.77
N ALA A 102 9.23 -14.42 -31.52
CA ALA A 102 10.36 -13.48 -31.44
C ALA A 102 10.57 -12.71 -32.74
N GLY A 103 10.42 -13.38 -33.90
CA GLY A 103 10.49 -12.73 -35.21
C GLY A 103 9.41 -11.65 -35.39
N ASN A 104 8.17 -11.96 -34.99
CA ASN A 104 7.08 -11.00 -35.03
C ASN A 104 7.32 -9.82 -34.08
N ARG A 105 7.74 -10.08 -32.84
CA ARG A 105 8.08 -9.03 -31.85
C ARG A 105 9.23 -8.15 -32.35
N LEU A 106 10.25 -8.73 -32.97
CA LEU A 106 11.38 -7.98 -33.53
C LEU A 106 10.94 -7.04 -34.68
N VAL A 107 10.04 -7.49 -35.55
CA VAL A 107 9.45 -6.65 -36.61
C VAL A 107 8.67 -5.50 -36.01
N SER A 108 7.87 -5.75 -34.98
CA SER A 108 7.10 -4.70 -34.27
C SER A 108 8.00 -3.69 -33.56
N LEU A 109 9.12 -4.12 -32.96
CA LEU A 109 10.14 -3.23 -32.39
C LEU A 109 10.80 -2.34 -33.45
N LEU A 110 11.13 -2.92 -34.62
CA LEU A 110 11.71 -2.19 -35.74
C LEU A 110 10.73 -1.16 -36.34
N ALA A 111 9.44 -1.49 -36.35
CA ALA A 111 8.37 -0.61 -36.81
C ALA A 111 7.98 0.45 -35.76
N GLY A 112 8.47 0.36 -34.52
CA GLY A 112 8.08 1.26 -33.42
C GLY A 112 6.64 1.05 -32.93
N THR A 113 6.04 -0.12 -33.23
CA THR A 113 4.66 -0.47 -32.86
C THR A 113 4.56 -1.38 -31.63
N ALA A 114 5.68 -1.90 -31.12
CA ALA A 114 5.75 -2.67 -29.89
C ALA A 114 6.50 -1.88 -28.81
N GLU A 115 5.94 -1.92 -27.61
CA GLU A 115 6.61 -1.50 -26.39
C GLU A 115 7.32 -2.73 -25.76
N GLY A 116 8.37 -2.46 -24.95
CA GLY A 116 9.03 -3.53 -24.18
C GLY A 116 8.22 -3.93 -22.95
N GLY A 117 8.74 -4.92 -22.20
CA GLY A 117 8.13 -5.35 -20.94
C GLY A 117 7.09 -6.46 -21.09
N THR A 118 6.99 -7.11 -22.24
CA THR A 118 6.11 -8.27 -22.44
C THR A 118 6.89 -9.57 -22.43
N ILE A 119 6.35 -10.61 -21.80
CA ILE A 119 6.86 -11.97 -21.76
C ILE A 119 5.79 -12.88 -22.37
N THR A 120 6.18 -13.78 -23.25
CA THR A 120 5.33 -14.87 -23.76
C THR A 120 5.97 -16.20 -23.37
N GLU A 121 5.36 -16.96 -22.49
CA GLU A 121 5.77 -18.32 -22.10
C GLU A 121 5.18 -19.37 -23.04
N LEU A 122 5.93 -20.41 -23.30
CA LEU A 122 5.53 -21.52 -24.16
C LEU A 122 5.84 -22.89 -23.51
N PRO A 123 4.81 -23.65 -23.13
CA PRO A 123 3.37 -23.34 -23.14
C PRO A 123 3.07 -22.31 -22.06
N GLY A 124 2.01 -21.55 -22.21
CA GLY A 124 1.57 -20.74 -21.11
C GLY A 124 0.95 -19.40 -21.51
N ALA A 125 1.28 -18.35 -20.79
CA ALA A 125 0.61 -17.08 -20.79
C ALA A 125 1.51 -15.93 -21.31
N ASP A 126 0.87 -14.85 -21.69
CA ASP A 126 1.53 -13.55 -21.81
C ASP A 126 1.53 -12.87 -20.43
N ARG A 127 2.69 -12.28 -20.07
CA ARG A 127 2.89 -11.60 -18.78
C ARG A 127 3.43 -10.18 -19.00
N GLN A 128 3.18 -9.29 -18.03
CA GLN A 128 3.73 -7.95 -18.01
C GLN A 128 4.92 -7.88 -17.05
N LEU A 129 6.08 -7.52 -17.57
CA LEU A 129 7.28 -7.32 -16.75
C LEU A 129 7.37 -5.87 -16.27
N LEU A 130 7.27 -5.67 -14.99
CA LEU A 130 7.44 -4.36 -14.34
C LEU A 130 8.88 -4.15 -13.85
N ALA A 131 9.38 -2.94 -13.97
CA ALA A 131 10.73 -2.59 -13.54
C ALA A 131 10.92 -2.77 -12.03
N VAL A 132 12.12 -3.22 -11.64
CA VAL A 132 12.54 -3.34 -10.25
C VAL A 132 13.00 -1.98 -9.74
N ALA A 133 12.57 -1.59 -8.55
CA ALA A 133 13.02 -0.38 -7.89
C ALA A 133 14.53 -0.42 -7.64
N GLY A 134 15.22 0.69 -7.94
CA GLY A 134 16.68 0.79 -7.77
C GLY A 134 17.52 -0.02 -8.75
N CYS A 135 16.92 -0.54 -9.83
CA CYS A 135 17.69 -1.13 -10.93
C CYS A 135 18.34 -0.02 -11.75
N ASP A 136 19.64 -0.18 -12.08
CA ASP A 136 20.44 0.79 -12.84
C ASP A 136 20.09 0.83 -14.35
N CYS A 137 19.05 0.11 -14.76
CA CYS A 137 18.70 -0.01 -16.18
C CYS A 137 18.21 1.32 -16.80
N ASP A 138 17.86 2.28 -15.98
CA ASP A 138 17.55 3.64 -16.39
C ASP A 138 17.97 4.63 -15.30
N PRO A 139 19.19 5.16 -15.36
CA PRO A 139 19.68 6.12 -14.38
C PRO A 139 18.93 7.47 -14.41
N ALA A 140 18.23 7.78 -15.51
CA ALA A 140 17.37 8.97 -15.59
C ALA A 140 16.01 8.75 -14.89
N ALA A 141 15.60 7.52 -14.70
CA ALA A 141 14.35 7.14 -14.07
C ALA A 141 14.49 6.91 -12.55
N THR A 142 15.39 7.61 -11.86
CA THR A 142 15.24 7.77 -10.41
C THR A 142 13.85 8.39 -10.20
N PRO A 143 12.91 7.70 -9.52
CA PRO A 143 11.58 8.23 -9.35
C PRO A 143 11.67 9.64 -8.80
N SER A 144 11.09 10.61 -9.50
CA SER A 144 11.00 11.97 -8.97
C SER A 144 10.33 11.87 -7.61
N ARG A 145 10.96 12.38 -6.55
CA ARG A 145 10.36 12.45 -5.22
C ARG A 145 9.42 13.65 -5.07
N SER A 146 9.23 14.42 -6.16
CA SER A 146 8.27 15.51 -6.19
C SER A 146 6.84 14.96 -6.17
N LEU A 147 6.02 15.52 -5.31
CA LEU A 147 4.58 15.28 -5.29
C LEU A 147 3.90 16.20 -6.30
N SER A 148 3.04 15.65 -7.13
CA SER A 148 2.22 16.42 -8.05
C SER A 148 0.90 16.79 -7.39
N LEU A 149 0.54 18.06 -7.36
CA LEU A 149 -0.75 18.54 -6.89
C LEU A 149 -1.83 18.52 -7.99
N THR A 150 -1.63 17.71 -9.02
CA THR A 150 -2.61 17.50 -10.10
C THR A 150 -3.49 16.31 -9.75
N HIS A 151 -4.79 16.55 -9.59
CA HIS A 151 -5.78 15.49 -9.38
C HIS A 151 -6.11 14.80 -10.72
N ARG A 152 -6.28 13.49 -10.65
CA ARG A 152 -6.73 12.66 -11.77
C ARG A 152 -7.85 11.73 -11.29
N SER A 153 -9.06 11.98 -11.75
CA SER A 153 -10.17 11.05 -11.56
C SER A 153 -10.07 9.91 -12.56
N VAL A 154 -10.25 8.68 -12.11
CA VAL A 154 -10.21 7.47 -12.94
C VAL A 154 -11.37 6.57 -12.52
N GLU A 155 -12.11 6.08 -13.52
CA GLU A 155 -13.18 5.11 -13.30
C GLU A 155 -12.60 3.78 -12.79
N ILE A 156 -13.38 3.07 -11.98
CA ILE A 156 -12.94 1.85 -11.31
C ILE A 156 -12.44 0.79 -12.31
N ASP A 157 -13.14 0.57 -13.41
CA ASP A 157 -12.75 -0.42 -14.44
C ASP A 157 -11.38 -0.10 -15.05
N ALA A 158 -11.11 1.19 -15.30
CA ALA A 158 -9.83 1.62 -15.83
C ALA A 158 -8.70 1.54 -14.80
N ALA A 159 -9.00 1.74 -13.52
CA ALA A 159 -8.05 1.54 -12.42
C ALA A 159 -7.72 0.05 -12.26
N LEU A 160 -8.74 -0.81 -12.24
CA LEU A 160 -8.60 -2.27 -12.17
C LEU A 160 -7.77 -2.83 -13.32
N ALA A 161 -8.08 -2.47 -14.55
CA ALA A 161 -7.32 -2.92 -15.73
C ALA A 161 -5.82 -2.56 -15.69
N ARG A 162 -5.45 -1.53 -14.90
CA ARG A 162 -4.05 -1.17 -14.63
C ARG A 162 -3.48 -1.96 -13.45
N ALA A 163 -4.26 -2.09 -12.38
CA ALA A 163 -3.86 -2.78 -11.16
C ALA A 163 -3.62 -4.28 -11.39
N GLU A 164 -4.45 -4.91 -12.20
CA GLU A 164 -4.31 -6.33 -12.59
C GLU A 164 -2.97 -6.65 -13.26
N LYS A 165 -2.33 -5.68 -13.92
CA LYS A 165 -0.99 -5.86 -14.49
C LYS A 165 0.11 -6.02 -13.44
N ALA A 166 -0.18 -5.70 -12.18
CA ALA A 166 0.71 -5.96 -11.05
C ALA A 166 0.62 -7.40 -10.55
N VAL A 167 -0.50 -8.09 -10.86
CA VAL A 167 -0.80 -9.43 -10.34
C VAL A 167 -0.25 -10.49 -11.30
N ASP A 168 0.77 -11.21 -10.85
CA ASP A 168 1.36 -12.31 -11.62
C ASP A 168 2.18 -13.21 -10.67
N ASP A 169 1.93 -14.52 -10.76
CA ASP A 169 2.53 -15.54 -9.89
C ASP A 169 4.04 -15.73 -10.08
N ARG A 170 4.66 -15.10 -11.08
CA ARG A 170 6.06 -15.29 -11.47
C ARG A 170 6.88 -14.00 -11.56
N VAL A 171 6.27 -12.91 -11.97
CA VAL A 171 6.96 -11.63 -12.17
C VAL A 171 6.22 -10.42 -11.59
N GLY A 172 5.10 -10.65 -10.93
CA GLY A 172 4.25 -9.61 -10.35
C GLY A 172 4.87 -8.87 -9.16
N LEU A 173 4.24 -7.77 -8.78
CA LEU A 173 4.40 -7.11 -7.49
C LEU A 173 3.49 -7.78 -6.45
N VAL A 174 2.39 -8.33 -6.93
CA VAL A 174 1.41 -9.13 -6.21
C VAL A 174 1.41 -10.50 -6.86
N THR A 175 1.51 -11.56 -6.08
CA THR A 175 1.62 -12.94 -6.62
C THR A 175 0.27 -13.56 -6.86
N ASN A 176 -0.70 -13.20 -6.03
CA ASN A 176 -2.06 -13.74 -6.09
C ASN A 176 -3.03 -12.76 -5.42
N VAL A 177 -4.27 -12.76 -5.89
CA VAL A 177 -5.39 -12.10 -5.19
C VAL A 177 -6.54 -13.09 -5.17
N GLY A 178 -6.99 -13.45 -3.98
CA GLY A 178 -8.06 -14.42 -3.77
C GLY A 178 -9.20 -13.87 -2.94
N GLU A 179 -10.43 -14.22 -3.32
CA GLU A 179 -11.61 -13.98 -2.48
C GLU A 179 -11.51 -14.84 -1.22
N ARG A 180 -11.49 -14.22 -0.06
CA ARG A 180 -11.45 -14.88 1.24
C ARG A 180 -12.85 -15.24 1.70
N GLU A 181 -13.76 -14.29 1.59
CA GLU A 181 -15.17 -14.37 1.96
C GLU A 181 -16.00 -13.55 0.96
N SER A 182 -17.22 -14.00 0.65
CA SER A 182 -18.16 -13.25 -0.19
C SER A 182 -19.30 -12.62 0.60
N PHE A 183 -19.47 -13.04 1.86
CA PHE A 183 -20.62 -12.62 2.67
C PHE A 183 -20.26 -12.51 4.16
N PRO A 184 -20.67 -11.47 4.88
CA PRO A 184 -21.61 -10.40 4.51
C PRO A 184 -21.05 -9.28 3.64
N ALA A 185 -19.74 -9.23 3.42
CA ALA A 185 -19.12 -8.30 2.49
C ALA A 185 -18.10 -9.04 1.62
N PRO A 186 -17.91 -8.66 0.35
CA PRO A 186 -16.79 -9.14 -0.45
C PRO A 186 -15.47 -8.81 0.25
N TYR A 187 -14.66 -9.82 0.47
CA TYR A 187 -13.39 -9.71 1.18
C TYR A 187 -12.30 -10.47 0.42
N TYR A 188 -11.27 -9.74 -0.01
CA TYR A 188 -10.14 -10.26 -0.76
C TYR A 188 -8.84 -10.14 0.03
N ILE A 189 -7.95 -11.10 -0.19
CA ILE A 189 -6.57 -11.08 0.28
C ILE A 189 -5.65 -11.07 -0.93
N ALA A 190 -4.64 -10.22 -0.90
CA ALA A 190 -3.57 -10.14 -1.88
C ALA A 190 -2.25 -10.58 -1.26
N ASP A 191 -1.54 -11.48 -1.94
CA ASP A 191 -0.20 -11.93 -1.55
C ASP A 191 0.84 -11.04 -2.23
N ILE A 192 1.69 -10.36 -1.45
CA ILE A 192 2.73 -9.47 -1.97
C ILE A 192 3.97 -10.30 -2.31
N ALA A 193 4.61 -10.01 -3.46
CA ALA A 193 5.82 -10.68 -3.87
C ALA A 193 6.97 -10.47 -2.87
N ASP A 194 7.83 -11.47 -2.67
CA ASP A 194 9.03 -11.33 -1.83
C ASP A 194 9.93 -10.19 -2.32
N THR A 195 10.23 -9.27 -1.42
CA THR A 195 11.03 -8.08 -1.70
C THR A 195 12.47 -8.17 -1.21
N THR A 196 12.87 -9.27 -0.56
CA THR A 196 14.21 -9.43 0.05
C THR A 196 15.35 -9.30 -0.95
N GLY A 197 15.14 -9.74 -2.20
CA GLY A 197 16.10 -9.55 -3.30
C GLY A 197 16.13 -8.13 -3.89
N LEU A 198 15.11 -7.32 -3.62
CA LEU A 198 14.91 -5.99 -4.21
C LEU A 198 15.19 -4.85 -3.24
N SER A 199 15.02 -5.07 -1.94
CA SER A 199 15.04 -4.05 -0.90
C SER A 199 16.03 -4.40 0.21
N ASP A 200 16.31 -3.46 1.09
CA ASP A 200 17.10 -3.67 2.29
C ASP A 200 16.25 -4.18 3.47
N THR A 201 14.97 -4.39 3.25
CA THR A 201 14.01 -5.00 4.20
C THR A 201 12.94 -5.77 3.43
N ALA A 202 12.24 -6.68 4.08
CA ALA A 202 11.05 -7.32 3.53
C ALA A 202 9.85 -6.37 3.68
N ALA A 203 9.04 -6.22 2.63
CA ALA A 203 7.71 -5.61 2.73
C ALA A 203 6.76 -6.54 3.52
N ALA A 204 5.54 -6.07 3.81
CA ALA A 204 4.49 -6.95 4.33
C ALA A 204 4.17 -8.07 3.32
N ASP A 205 3.75 -9.22 3.81
CA ASP A 205 3.46 -10.39 2.97
C ASP A 205 2.03 -10.35 2.40
N LEU A 206 1.10 -9.72 3.11
CA LEU A 206 -0.32 -9.72 2.82
C LEU A 206 -0.92 -8.31 2.83
N ALA A 207 -1.99 -8.16 2.06
CA ALA A 207 -2.87 -7.01 2.07
C ALA A 207 -4.32 -7.47 1.95
N ALA A 208 -5.26 -6.64 2.38
CA ALA A 208 -6.68 -6.97 2.44
C ALA A 208 -7.55 -5.91 1.74
N GLY A 209 -8.71 -6.31 1.30
CA GLY A 209 -9.68 -5.37 0.73
C GLY A 209 -11.10 -5.82 0.96
N VAL A 210 -11.90 -4.92 1.51
CA VAL A 210 -13.32 -5.13 1.78
C VAL A 210 -14.15 -3.94 1.28
N ASP A 211 -15.30 -4.21 0.71
CA ASP A 211 -16.26 -3.19 0.29
C ASP A 211 -17.66 -3.81 0.14
N ALA A 212 -18.70 -2.99 -0.09
CA ALA A 212 -20.01 -3.45 -0.48
C ALA A 212 -20.03 -4.06 -1.90
N ASP A 213 -19.12 -3.60 -2.75
CA ASP A 213 -18.97 -3.94 -4.15
C ASP A 213 -17.71 -4.80 -4.37
N TRP A 214 -17.81 -5.85 -5.22
CA TRP A 214 -16.72 -6.80 -5.49
C TRP A 214 -15.51 -6.15 -6.14
N ASP A 215 -15.73 -5.33 -7.16
CA ASP A 215 -14.65 -4.68 -7.91
C ASP A 215 -13.89 -3.69 -7.02
N ARG A 216 -14.60 -2.99 -6.14
CA ARG A 216 -14.00 -2.10 -5.13
C ARG A 216 -13.22 -2.88 -4.07
N ALA A 217 -13.76 -4.00 -3.57
CA ALA A 217 -13.06 -4.85 -2.61
C ALA A 217 -11.77 -5.42 -3.22
N TYR A 218 -11.85 -5.91 -4.45
CA TYR A 218 -10.70 -6.42 -5.19
C TYR A 218 -9.66 -5.33 -5.45
N MET A 219 -10.10 -4.13 -5.87
CA MET A 219 -9.21 -3.00 -6.07
C MET A 219 -8.53 -2.54 -4.76
N LYS A 220 -9.25 -2.56 -3.63
CA LYS A 220 -8.69 -2.23 -2.31
C LYS A 220 -7.59 -3.21 -1.93
N ALA A 221 -7.78 -4.53 -2.12
CA ALA A 221 -6.77 -5.54 -1.82
C ALA A 221 -5.49 -5.33 -2.64
N ILE A 222 -5.61 -5.11 -3.96
CA ILE A 222 -4.43 -4.82 -4.81
C ILE A 222 -3.84 -3.46 -4.42
N GLY A 223 -4.67 -2.46 -4.14
CA GLY A 223 -4.24 -1.12 -3.75
C GLY A 223 -3.39 -1.14 -2.50
N GLU A 224 -3.86 -1.77 -1.44
CA GLU A 224 -3.08 -1.93 -0.20
C GLU A 224 -1.80 -2.74 -0.43
N ALA A 225 -1.83 -3.77 -1.28
CA ALA A 225 -0.63 -4.52 -1.63
C ALA A 225 0.42 -3.64 -2.32
N LEU A 226 0.04 -2.80 -3.29
CA LEU A 226 0.94 -1.86 -3.96
C LEU A 226 1.45 -0.76 -3.02
N GLU A 227 0.63 -0.32 -2.08
CA GLU A 227 0.99 0.62 -1.02
C GLU A 227 2.07 0.02 -0.11
N ARG A 228 1.81 -1.16 0.46
CA ARG A 228 2.72 -1.90 1.34
C ARG A 228 4.04 -2.25 0.63
N TYR A 229 3.94 -2.70 -0.63
CA TYR A 229 5.10 -2.92 -1.49
C TYR A 229 5.92 -1.64 -1.64
N SER A 230 5.29 -0.51 -1.94
CA SER A 230 5.99 0.76 -2.15
C SER A 230 6.65 1.28 -0.87
N ALA A 231 6.03 1.08 0.28
CA ALA A 231 6.56 1.48 1.58
C ALA A 231 7.79 0.64 2.00
N GLY A 232 7.81 -0.66 1.63
CA GLY A 232 8.86 -1.62 2.00
C GLY A 232 9.97 -1.76 0.97
N VAL A 233 9.81 -1.23 -0.25
CA VAL A 233 10.84 -1.35 -1.29
C VAL A 233 11.68 -0.08 -1.39
N TYR A 234 12.80 -0.05 -0.68
CA TYR A 234 13.75 1.05 -0.65
C TYR A 234 15.19 0.57 -0.49
N ARG A 235 16.16 1.47 -0.75
CA ARG A 235 17.57 1.27 -0.45
C ARG A 235 18.05 2.33 0.53
N ARG A 236 18.65 1.93 1.64
CA ARG A 236 19.15 2.85 2.69
C ARG A 236 20.16 3.86 2.17
N GLN A 237 20.89 3.50 1.13
CA GLN A 237 21.85 4.41 0.48
C GLN A 237 21.19 5.58 -0.27
N THR A 238 19.88 5.52 -0.55
CA THR A 238 19.15 6.62 -1.19
C THR A 238 18.73 7.70 -0.21
N ALA A 239 18.82 7.44 1.11
CA ALA A 239 18.57 8.43 2.14
C ALA A 239 19.77 9.37 2.32
N THR A 240 19.48 10.63 2.60
CA THR A 240 20.48 11.60 3.02
C THR A 240 20.93 11.30 4.45
N ARG A 241 22.24 11.24 4.70
CA ARG A 241 22.80 11.09 6.05
C ARG A 241 23.13 12.46 6.60
N GLY A 242 22.67 12.75 7.81
CA GLY A 242 22.93 14.04 8.47
C GLY A 242 22.29 14.14 9.84
N SER A 243 22.61 15.20 10.55
CA SER A 243 21.92 15.59 11.78
C SER A 243 20.88 16.67 11.48
N GLU A 244 19.89 16.82 12.36
CA GLU A 244 18.88 17.86 12.25
C GLU A 244 19.48 19.24 12.01
N ARG A 245 20.61 19.57 12.67
CA ARG A 245 21.31 20.85 12.50
C ARG A 245 21.94 21.09 11.13
N THR A 246 22.20 20.03 10.37
CA THR A 246 22.92 20.12 9.09
C THR A 246 22.01 20.08 7.86
N LEU A 247 20.73 19.84 8.07
CA LEU A 247 19.76 19.71 6.98
C LEU A 247 18.96 21.00 6.78
N SER A 248 18.42 21.14 5.57
CA SER A 248 17.46 22.19 5.25
C SER A 248 16.06 21.74 5.64
N ALA A 249 15.32 22.59 6.36
CA ALA A 249 13.95 22.34 6.80
C ALA A 249 13.70 20.92 7.36
N PRO A 250 14.45 20.47 8.38
CA PRO A 250 14.24 19.16 8.98
C PRO A 250 12.98 19.15 9.84
N VAL A 251 12.17 18.11 9.70
CA VAL A 251 11.10 17.84 10.66
C VAL A 251 11.69 17.03 11.81
N SER A 252 11.74 17.64 12.99
CA SER A 252 12.42 17.04 14.15
C SER A 252 11.78 15.72 14.58
N PRO A 253 12.57 14.66 14.82
CA PRO A 253 12.05 13.44 15.45
C PRO A 253 11.39 13.69 16.81
N ALA A 254 11.78 14.77 17.51
CA ALA A 254 11.21 15.16 18.81
C ALA A 254 9.75 15.64 18.70
N ALA A 255 9.32 16.10 17.52
CA ALA A 255 7.94 16.53 17.28
C ALA A 255 6.94 15.36 17.23
N PHE A 256 7.41 14.13 17.01
CA PHE A 256 6.55 12.96 16.91
C PHE A 256 6.15 12.44 18.30
N VAL A 257 4.90 11.96 18.41
CA VAL A 257 4.44 11.22 19.58
C VAL A 257 5.20 9.90 19.68
N ARG A 258 5.80 9.63 20.84
CA ARG A 258 6.71 8.51 21.09
C ARG A 258 6.46 7.88 22.45
N PRO A 259 6.60 6.55 22.59
CA PRO A 259 6.51 5.90 23.89
C PRO A 259 7.75 6.15 24.76
N ASP A 260 7.59 6.03 26.06
CA ASP A 260 8.70 5.96 26.99
C ASP A 260 9.57 4.72 26.73
N GLY A 261 10.86 4.80 27.03
CA GLY A 261 11.79 3.67 26.84
C GLY A 261 12.45 3.59 25.47
N PHE A 262 12.07 4.44 24.53
CA PHE A 262 12.77 4.64 23.27
C PHE A 262 13.83 5.74 23.40
N VAL A 263 14.73 5.82 22.41
CA VAL A 263 15.81 6.82 22.41
C VAL A 263 15.24 8.22 22.30
N ASP A 264 15.69 9.13 23.15
CA ASP A 264 15.38 10.55 22.98
C ASP A 264 16.16 11.13 21.79
N PRO A 265 15.48 11.85 20.88
CA PRO A 265 16.16 12.43 19.73
C PRO A 265 17.02 13.60 20.14
N GLU A 266 18.27 13.61 19.64
CA GLU A 266 19.20 14.73 19.85
C GLU A 266 19.47 15.43 18.51
N PRO A 267 19.50 16.78 18.47
CA PRO A 267 19.68 17.53 17.23
C PRO A 267 21.00 17.25 16.47
N ASP A 268 22.03 16.77 17.17
CA ASP A 268 23.33 16.41 16.58
C ASP A 268 23.42 14.92 16.15
N GLN A 269 22.40 14.12 16.46
CA GLN A 269 22.35 12.70 16.11
C GLN A 269 22.35 12.49 14.60
N GLN A 270 23.19 11.60 14.11
CA GLN A 270 23.25 11.23 12.69
C GLN A 270 22.12 10.24 12.35
N LEU A 271 21.20 10.67 11.52
CA LEU A 271 20.03 9.92 11.07
C LEU A 271 20.01 9.76 9.54
N ALA A 272 19.14 8.89 9.07
CA ALA A 272 18.76 8.80 7.67
C ALA A 272 17.52 9.68 7.45
N TRP A 273 17.52 10.45 6.36
CA TRP A 273 16.48 11.39 6.02
C TRP A 273 16.02 11.18 4.58
N VAL A 274 14.74 11.35 4.34
CA VAL A 274 14.14 11.33 3.02
C VAL A 274 13.55 12.69 2.68
N GLU A 275 13.53 13.02 1.39
CA GLU A 275 12.87 14.23 0.92
C GLU A 275 11.36 14.07 1.08
N GLY A 276 10.72 15.08 1.63
CA GLY A 276 9.28 15.23 1.74
C GLY A 276 8.83 16.64 1.38
N ARG A 277 7.56 16.88 1.55
CA ARG A 277 6.89 18.16 1.30
C ARG A 277 6.00 18.53 2.47
N SER A 278 5.97 19.81 2.83
CA SER A 278 4.92 20.33 3.72
C SER A 278 3.58 20.39 2.99
N LEU A 279 2.49 20.27 3.72
CA LEU A 279 1.14 20.39 3.15
C LEU A 279 0.42 21.57 3.83
N PRO A 280 -0.31 22.41 3.06
CA PRO A 280 -0.55 22.34 1.61
C PRO A 280 0.50 23.05 0.75
N ASP A 281 1.50 23.74 1.32
CA ASP A 281 2.38 24.68 0.61
C ASP A 281 3.34 24.01 -0.37
N ASN A 282 3.50 22.70 -0.27
CA ASN A 282 4.38 21.87 -1.11
C ASN A 282 5.86 22.30 -1.06
N GLU A 283 6.29 22.92 0.06
CA GLU A 283 7.67 23.29 0.28
C GLU A 283 8.52 22.07 0.64
N PRO A 284 9.79 21.99 0.17
CA PRO A 284 10.64 20.85 0.47
C PRO A 284 11.04 20.79 1.93
N VAL A 285 10.93 19.61 2.52
CA VAL A 285 11.34 19.30 3.89
C VAL A 285 12.17 18.02 3.95
N SER A 286 12.94 17.84 5.02
CA SER A 286 13.64 16.59 5.30
C SER A 286 12.89 15.83 6.40
N LEU A 287 12.43 14.62 6.09
CA LEU A 287 11.70 13.75 7.03
C LEU A 287 12.62 12.63 7.53
N PRO A 288 12.60 12.28 8.83
CA PRO A 288 13.36 11.14 9.31
C PRO A 288 12.84 9.85 8.64
N ALA A 289 13.73 9.08 8.01
CA ALA A 289 13.38 7.89 7.25
C ALA A 289 12.62 6.84 8.08
N GLU A 290 12.85 6.80 9.40
CA GLU A 290 12.19 5.89 10.33
C GLU A 290 10.67 6.11 10.41
N PHE A 291 10.19 7.32 10.19
CA PHE A 291 8.75 7.64 10.20
C PHE A 291 8.10 7.55 8.82
N VAL A 292 8.90 7.35 7.76
CA VAL A 292 8.45 7.33 6.37
C VAL A 292 8.39 5.93 5.80
N TRP A 293 9.45 5.14 5.93
CA TRP A 293 9.52 3.77 5.40
C TRP A 293 8.83 2.76 6.30
N PHE A 294 8.26 1.70 5.71
CA PHE A 294 7.63 0.61 6.47
C PHE A 294 7.91 -0.77 5.85
N PRO A 295 8.53 -1.72 6.60
CA PRO A 295 9.16 -1.49 7.90
C PRO A 295 10.38 -0.58 7.79
N PRO A 296 10.67 0.26 8.80
CA PRO A 296 11.85 1.11 8.77
C PRO A 296 13.12 0.29 9.00
N PRO A 297 14.30 0.80 8.57
CA PRO A 297 15.56 0.09 8.75
C PRO A 297 15.98 -0.06 10.22
N THR A 298 15.44 0.76 11.09
CA THR A 298 15.64 0.76 12.54
C THR A 298 14.42 1.36 13.22
N GLN A 299 14.09 0.89 14.42
CA GLN A 299 13.03 1.44 15.27
C GLN A 299 13.68 2.03 16.54
N ARG A 300 14.13 3.28 16.45
CA ARG A 300 14.83 3.96 17.55
C ARG A 300 13.91 4.79 18.41
N PHE A 301 12.92 5.41 17.77
CA PHE A 301 12.10 6.45 18.37
C PHE A 301 10.70 5.97 18.72
N ARG A 302 10.15 5.02 17.98
CA ARG A 302 8.85 4.39 18.24
C ARG A 302 8.70 3.06 17.48
N PRO A 303 7.71 2.23 17.84
CA PRO A 303 7.30 1.09 17.02
C PRO A 303 6.89 1.55 15.62
N ALA A 304 7.17 0.72 14.61
CA ALA A 304 6.75 1.00 13.24
C ALA A 304 5.22 0.83 13.12
N ILE A 305 4.59 1.76 12.43
CA ILE A 305 3.15 1.74 12.12
C ILE A 305 2.93 2.04 10.64
N THR A 306 1.83 1.56 10.10
CA THR A 306 1.42 1.82 8.71
C THR A 306 0.69 3.14 8.56
N THR A 307 0.07 3.67 9.61
CA THR A 307 -0.75 4.89 9.62
C THR A 307 -0.17 6.02 8.81
N GLY A 308 -0.94 6.51 7.85
CA GLY A 308 -0.56 7.57 6.93
C GLY A 308 0.07 7.08 5.62
N LEU A 309 0.15 5.78 5.37
CA LEU A 309 0.37 5.26 4.02
C LEU A 309 -0.87 5.54 3.18
N GLY A 310 -0.68 5.70 1.88
CA GLY A 310 -1.80 5.87 0.96
C GLY A 310 -1.39 5.58 -0.47
N LEU A 311 -2.32 4.99 -1.20
CA LEU A 311 -2.23 4.77 -2.64
C LEU A 311 -3.39 5.48 -3.35
N GLY A 312 -3.13 6.01 -4.54
CA GLY A 312 -4.18 6.63 -5.36
C GLY A 312 -3.81 6.71 -6.83
N ASN A 313 -4.76 7.11 -7.65
CA ASN A 313 -4.54 7.39 -9.07
C ASN A 313 -3.75 8.70 -9.30
N SER A 314 -3.58 9.48 -8.25
CA SER A 314 -2.78 10.71 -8.22
C SER A 314 -2.18 10.90 -6.84
N SER A 315 -1.13 11.71 -6.72
CA SER A 315 -0.53 12.05 -5.42
C SER A 315 -1.55 12.67 -4.46
N ILE A 316 -2.53 13.45 -4.97
CA ILE A 316 -3.58 14.05 -4.14
C ILE A 316 -4.47 12.97 -3.51
N GLU A 317 -4.93 12.00 -4.30
CA GLU A 317 -5.76 10.90 -3.82
C GLU A 317 -5.01 10.07 -2.77
N ALA A 318 -3.74 9.75 -3.03
CA ALA A 318 -2.89 9.05 -2.09
C ALA A 318 -2.65 9.86 -0.78
N MET A 319 -2.42 11.19 -0.88
CA MET A 319 -2.27 12.05 0.30
C MET A 319 -3.55 12.14 1.12
N LEU A 320 -4.72 12.25 0.47
CA LEU A 320 -6.00 12.26 1.18
C LEU A 320 -6.24 10.95 1.93
N ALA A 321 -5.97 9.79 1.31
CA ALA A 321 -6.08 8.50 1.98
C ALA A 321 -5.21 8.46 3.26
N GLY A 322 -3.93 8.84 3.15
CA GLY A 322 -3.03 8.89 4.31
C GLY A 322 -3.44 9.92 5.37
N LEU A 323 -3.96 11.09 4.97
CA LEU A 323 -4.45 12.12 5.90
C LEU A 323 -5.67 11.63 6.67
N TYR A 324 -6.64 11.03 5.97
CA TYR A 324 -7.84 10.49 6.61
C TYR A 324 -7.49 9.42 7.65
N GLU A 325 -6.57 8.50 7.33
CA GLU A 325 -6.15 7.49 8.30
C GLU A 325 -5.47 8.12 9.52
N VAL A 326 -4.61 9.12 9.36
CA VAL A 326 -4.00 9.83 10.50
C VAL A 326 -5.06 10.51 11.37
N ILE A 327 -6.04 11.19 10.77
CA ILE A 327 -7.13 11.88 11.49
C ILE A 327 -8.04 10.86 12.19
N GLU A 328 -8.35 9.76 11.53
CA GLU A 328 -9.11 8.64 12.09
C GLU A 328 -8.44 8.09 13.35
N ARG A 329 -7.15 7.78 13.27
CA ARG A 329 -6.39 7.22 14.40
C ARG A 329 -6.26 8.23 15.55
N ASP A 330 -6.03 9.51 15.25
CA ASP A 330 -6.01 10.57 16.28
C ASP A 330 -7.37 10.64 17.00
N ALA A 331 -8.45 10.79 16.27
CA ALA A 331 -9.79 10.94 16.83
C ALA A 331 -10.25 9.70 17.62
N THR A 332 -10.02 8.49 17.10
CA THR A 332 -10.41 7.24 17.77
C THR A 332 -9.67 7.06 19.10
N MET A 333 -8.37 7.38 19.16
CA MET A 333 -7.59 7.32 20.40
C MET A 333 -8.02 8.40 21.40
N LEU A 334 -8.25 9.64 20.96
CA LEU A 334 -8.72 10.71 21.84
C LEU A 334 -10.11 10.44 22.39
N ALA A 335 -11.03 9.95 21.56
CA ALA A 335 -12.37 9.58 22.00
C ALA A 335 -12.34 8.44 23.01
N TRP A 336 -11.58 7.36 22.71
CA TRP A 336 -11.53 6.19 23.58
C TRP A 336 -10.88 6.48 24.94
N TYR A 337 -9.77 7.18 24.95
CA TYR A 337 -9.02 7.47 26.19
C TYR A 337 -9.48 8.75 26.89
N SER A 338 -10.76 9.05 26.84
CA SER A 338 -11.41 10.15 27.55
C SER A 338 -12.80 9.77 28.06
N THR A 339 -13.49 10.75 28.67
CA THR A 339 -14.92 10.63 29.05
C THR A 339 -15.84 11.03 27.91
N PHE A 340 -15.34 11.15 26.68
CA PHE A 340 -16.17 11.41 25.52
C PHE A 340 -17.17 10.26 25.29
N GLU A 341 -18.41 10.62 25.02
CA GLU A 341 -19.48 9.68 24.69
C GLU A 341 -19.80 9.82 23.19
N PRO A 342 -19.61 8.73 22.39
CA PRO A 342 -19.88 8.76 20.97
C PRO A 342 -21.35 9.11 20.66
N LEU A 343 -21.58 9.87 19.60
CA LEU A 343 -22.91 10.23 19.15
C LEU A 343 -23.40 9.21 18.11
N GLY A 344 -24.57 8.62 18.31
CA GLY A 344 -25.19 7.75 17.32
C GLY A 344 -25.44 8.51 16.00
N LEU A 345 -24.90 8.02 14.91
CA LEU A 345 -25.04 8.64 13.59
C LEU A 345 -26.26 8.06 12.88
N VAL A 346 -27.17 8.94 12.42
CA VAL A 346 -28.35 8.55 11.66
C VAL A 346 -28.15 8.94 10.20
N ILE A 347 -28.10 7.94 9.32
CA ILE A 347 -28.02 8.12 7.86
C ILE A 347 -29.37 7.69 7.29
N GLU A 348 -30.07 8.60 6.59
CA GLU A 348 -31.41 8.31 6.06
C GLU A 348 -31.34 7.35 4.87
N THR A 349 -30.41 7.56 3.94
CA THR A 349 -30.26 6.75 2.73
C THR A 349 -28.80 6.76 2.25
N ASP A 350 -28.23 5.58 2.07
CA ASP A 350 -26.98 5.34 1.34
C ASP A 350 -27.01 3.90 0.83
N GLU A 351 -26.93 3.71 -0.47
CA GLU A 351 -27.06 2.39 -1.10
C GLU A 351 -26.03 1.36 -0.58
N GLY A 352 -24.78 1.79 -0.38
CA GLY A 352 -23.71 0.91 0.11
C GLY A 352 -23.92 0.50 1.57
N ILE A 353 -24.30 1.45 2.44
CA ILE A 353 -24.60 1.20 3.86
C ILE A 353 -25.84 0.31 3.99
N ASP A 354 -26.89 0.58 3.20
CA ASP A 354 -28.13 -0.18 3.20
C ASP A 354 -27.88 -1.64 2.79
N GLU A 355 -27.05 -1.87 1.75
CA GLU A 355 -26.71 -3.21 1.29
C GLU A 355 -25.86 -3.96 2.32
N LEU A 356 -24.82 -3.34 2.88
CA LEU A 356 -24.01 -3.96 3.93
C LEU A 356 -24.84 -4.25 5.19
N THR A 357 -25.71 -3.34 5.60
CA THR A 357 -26.61 -3.53 6.76
C THR A 357 -27.58 -4.68 6.53
N LYS A 358 -28.14 -4.79 5.33
CA LYS A 358 -29.04 -5.89 4.96
C LYS A 358 -28.32 -7.25 5.00
N ARG A 359 -27.10 -7.30 4.48
CA ARG A 359 -26.26 -8.51 4.53
C ARG A 359 -25.85 -8.87 5.95
N ALA A 360 -25.45 -7.89 6.77
CA ALA A 360 -25.16 -8.07 8.18
C ALA A 360 -26.34 -8.69 8.96
N ARG A 361 -27.55 -8.19 8.71
CA ARG A 361 -28.80 -8.74 9.31
C ARG A 361 -29.05 -10.20 8.93
N ALA A 362 -28.65 -10.64 7.74
CA ALA A 362 -28.76 -12.05 7.35
C ALA A 362 -27.85 -12.97 8.17
N GLU A 363 -26.74 -12.43 8.75
CA GLU A 363 -25.87 -13.09 9.73
C GLU A 363 -26.32 -12.83 11.18
N SER A 364 -27.56 -12.33 11.37
CA SER A 364 -28.08 -11.94 12.69
C SER A 364 -27.29 -10.83 13.39
N LEU A 365 -26.59 -10.01 12.63
CA LEU A 365 -25.86 -8.86 13.13
C LEU A 365 -26.74 -7.60 13.12
N SER A 366 -26.67 -6.84 14.20
CA SER A 366 -27.12 -5.45 14.24
C SER A 366 -25.96 -4.54 13.87
N VAL A 367 -26.25 -3.39 13.27
CA VAL A 367 -25.28 -2.37 12.88
C VAL A 367 -25.58 -1.11 13.68
N SER A 368 -24.54 -0.54 14.30
CA SER A 368 -24.58 0.78 14.93
C SER A 368 -23.47 1.63 14.33
N LEU A 369 -23.78 2.87 13.99
CA LEU A 369 -22.84 3.87 13.51
C LEU A 369 -22.73 4.97 14.56
N VAL A 370 -21.52 5.35 14.93
CA VAL A 370 -21.29 6.41 15.89
C VAL A 370 -20.25 7.40 15.39
N LEU A 371 -20.46 8.68 15.65
CA LEU A 371 -19.52 9.75 15.37
C LEU A 371 -18.53 9.85 16.54
N VAL A 372 -17.24 9.78 16.23
CA VAL A 372 -16.14 9.89 17.18
C VAL A 372 -15.20 11.07 16.87
N THR A 373 -15.63 11.98 16.00
CA THR A 373 -14.90 13.20 15.65
C THR A 373 -14.51 14.00 16.90
N GLN A 374 -13.30 14.51 16.91
CA GLN A 374 -12.78 15.34 18.00
C GLN A 374 -12.60 16.79 17.53
N ASP A 375 -11.49 17.44 17.85
CA ASP A 375 -11.21 18.84 17.53
C ASP A 375 -10.88 19.10 16.06
N ILE A 376 -10.42 18.09 15.31
CA ILE A 376 -10.23 18.19 13.86
C ILE A 376 -11.60 18.04 13.19
N ASP A 377 -12.07 19.10 12.51
CA ASP A 377 -13.41 19.16 11.87
C ASP A 377 -13.47 18.31 10.57
N VAL A 378 -13.08 17.04 10.67
CA VAL A 378 -13.23 16.00 9.65
C VAL A 378 -14.05 14.88 10.27
N PRO A 379 -15.17 14.47 9.67
CA PRO A 379 -15.99 13.39 10.20
C PRO A 379 -15.17 12.09 10.38
N VAL A 380 -15.21 11.55 11.61
CA VAL A 380 -14.66 10.23 11.94
C VAL A 380 -15.79 9.39 12.48
N VAL A 381 -16.05 8.28 11.81
CA VAL A 381 -17.13 7.36 12.15
C VAL A 381 -16.54 6.03 12.62
N ALA A 382 -17.04 5.50 13.72
CA ALA A 382 -16.86 4.12 14.09
C ALA A 382 -18.16 3.35 13.83
N ALA A 383 -18.04 2.17 13.23
CA ALA A 383 -19.14 1.24 12.99
C ALA A 383 -18.97 0.01 13.87
N ALA A 384 -20.01 -0.39 14.57
CA ALA A 384 -20.04 -1.62 15.32
C ALA A 384 -21.01 -2.61 14.66
N VAL A 385 -20.57 -3.84 14.46
CA VAL A 385 -21.44 -4.98 14.15
C VAL A 385 -21.51 -5.87 15.37
N HIS A 386 -22.74 -6.20 15.81
CA HIS A 386 -22.93 -6.89 17.06
C HIS A 386 -24.13 -7.81 17.05
N ARG A 387 -24.12 -8.85 17.90
CA ARG A 387 -25.23 -9.78 18.10
C ARG A 387 -25.20 -10.39 19.49
N ASP A 388 -26.35 -10.91 19.91
CA ASP A 388 -26.44 -11.76 21.09
C ASP A 388 -26.24 -13.23 20.71
N GLY A 389 -25.72 -14.00 21.63
CA GLY A 389 -25.64 -15.47 21.51
C GLY A 389 -24.33 -15.97 20.92
N GLU A 390 -24.28 -16.19 19.62
CA GLU A 390 -23.12 -16.81 18.97
C GLU A 390 -21.92 -15.88 18.88
N TRP A 391 -20.74 -16.44 19.06
CA TRP A 391 -19.45 -15.76 18.86
C TRP A 391 -19.12 -15.64 17.37
N PRO A 392 -18.47 -14.58 16.84
CA PRO A 392 -18.13 -13.33 17.54
C PRO A 392 -19.38 -12.47 17.77
N ARG A 393 -19.44 -11.82 18.94
CA ARG A 393 -20.57 -11.00 19.35
C ARG A 393 -20.41 -9.53 19.02
N PHE A 394 -19.18 -9.10 18.74
CA PHE A 394 -18.85 -7.70 18.46
C PHE A 394 -17.61 -7.62 17.58
N ALA A 395 -17.63 -6.69 16.66
CA ALA A 395 -16.46 -6.16 15.95
C ALA A 395 -16.69 -4.69 15.61
N VAL A 396 -15.63 -3.92 15.50
CA VAL A 396 -15.66 -2.50 15.20
C VAL A 396 -14.68 -2.21 14.06
N GLY A 397 -15.01 -1.22 13.24
CA GLY A 397 -14.12 -0.58 12.28
C GLY A 397 -14.30 0.92 12.35
N SER A 398 -13.37 1.68 11.83
CA SER A 398 -13.40 3.14 11.82
C SER A 398 -12.94 3.70 10.49
N ALA A 399 -13.37 4.92 10.16
CA ALA A 399 -12.87 5.65 9.01
C ALA A 399 -13.11 7.16 9.16
N ALA A 400 -12.28 7.94 8.50
CA ALA A 400 -12.45 9.37 8.34
C ALA A 400 -12.65 9.73 6.86
N ASP A 401 -13.48 10.72 6.59
CA ASP A 401 -13.65 11.33 5.28
C ASP A 401 -14.36 12.68 5.43
N LEU A 402 -14.16 13.62 4.50
CA LEU A 402 -14.93 14.87 4.46
C LEU A 402 -16.43 14.61 4.25
N ALA A 403 -16.77 13.52 3.55
CA ALA A 403 -18.13 13.05 3.38
C ALA A 403 -18.44 11.99 4.46
N VAL A 404 -19.26 12.35 5.45
CA VAL A 404 -19.60 11.47 6.58
C VAL A 404 -20.18 10.11 6.15
N THR A 405 -20.93 10.07 5.04
CA THR A 405 -21.48 8.82 4.48
C THR A 405 -20.38 7.92 3.90
N ALA A 406 -19.33 8.50 3.31
CA ALA A 406 -18.18 7.74 2.84
C ALA A 406 -17.38 7.14 4.03
N ALA A 407 -17.16 7.94 5.09
CA ALA A 407 -16.55 7.46 6.33
C ALA A 407 -17.38 6.32 6.94
N ALA A 408 -18.69 6.49 7.05
CA ALA A 408 -19.59 5.46 7.62
C ALA A 408 -19.59 4.16 6.81
N ARG A 409 -19.56 4.24 5.48
CA ARG A 409 -19.51 3.06 4.61
C ARG A 409 -18.19 2.31 4.77
N SER A 410 -17.08 3.03 4.80
CA SER A 410 -15.75 2.42 5.00
C SER A 410 -15.62 1.81 6.39
N ALA A 411 -16.06 2.49 7.44
CA ALA A 411 -16.07 1.97 8.80
C ALA A 411 -16.92 0.69 8.93
N LEU A 412 -18.10 0.64 8.29
CA LEU A 412 -18.95 -0.55 8.31
C LEU A 412 -18.33 -1.72 7.56
N ALA A 413 -17.72 -1.47 6.41
CA ALA A 413 -17.02 -2.51 5.66
C ALA A 413 -15.87 -3.10 6.48
N GLU A 414 -15.06 -2.27 7.15
CA GLU A 414 -13.97 -2.71 8.04
C GLU A 414 -14.50 -3.48 9.26
N ALA A 415 -15.60 -3.03 9.89
CA ALA A 415 -16.22 -3.76 10.99
C ALA A 415 -16.67 -5.17 10.56
N LEU A 416 -17.22 -5.31 9.36
CA LEU A 416 -17.60 -6.60 8.80
C LEU A 416 -16.38 -7.46 8.47
N GLN A 417 -15.30 -6.88 7.95
CA GLN A 417 -14.03 -7.59 7.74
C GLN A 417 -13.54 -8.18 9.06
N ASN A 418 -13.41 -7.37 10.10
CA ASN A 418 -12.94 -7.78 11.41
C ASN A 418 -13.81 -8.89 12.02
N TRP A 419 -15.13 -8.79 11.82
CA TRP A 419 -16.06 -9.82 12.23
C TRP A 419 -15.87 -11.13 11.46
N MET A 420 -15.66 -11.08 10.13
CA MET A 420 -15.38 -12.27 9.31
C MET A 420 -14.05 -12.93 9.69
N GLU A 421 -13.02 -12.14 9.97
CA GLU A 421 -11.71 -12.63 10.42
C GLU A 421 -11.84 -13.36 11.76
N LEU A 422 -12.52 -12.75 12.73
CA LEU A 422 -12.82 -13.38 14.01
C LEU A 422 -13.60 -14.70 13.81
N ARG A 423 -14.68 -14.68 13.01
CA ARG A 423 -15.47 -15.88 12.71
C ARG A 423 -14.61 -17.01 12.13
N ALA A 424 -13.75 -16.70 11.19
CA ALA A 424 -12.85 -17.67 10.55
C ALA A 424 -11.78 -18.19 11.53
N MET A 425 -11.28 -17.34 12.41
CA MET A 425 -10.27 -17.68 13.44
C MET A 425 -10.84 -18.60 14.52
N GLY A 426 -12.06 -18.34 14.96
CA GLY A 426 -12.72 -19.05 16.06
C GLY A 426 -12.23 -18.60 17.43
N PRO A 427 -13.04 -18.84 18.50
CA PRO A 427 -12.79 -18.27 19.83
C PRO A 427 -11.49 -18.76 20.48
N ALA A 428 -11.08 -20.01 20.25
CA ALA A 428 -9.87 -20.56 20.84
C ALA A 428 -8.61 -19.90 20.29
N THR A 429 -8.50 -19.82 18.95
CA THR A 429 -7.35 -19.19 18.28
C THR A 429 -7.30 -17.69 18.56
N ALA A 430 -8.46 -17.02 18.58
CA ALA A 430 -8.54 -15.60 18.91
C ALA A 430 -8.03 -15.31 20.32
N ALA A 431 -8.40 -16.14 21.30
CA ALA A 431 -7.91 -16.01 22.67
C ALA A 431 -6.39 -16.27 22.81
N GLU A 432 -5.84 -17.15 21.98
CA GLU A 432 -4.39 -17.42 21.95
C GLU A 432 -3.60 -16.27 21.28
N GLN A 433 -4.14 -15.69 20.22
CA GLN A 433 -3.49 -14.59 19.52
C GLN A 433 -3.60 -13.27 20.30
N GLY A 434 -4.69 -13.07 21.03
CA GLY A 434 -4.95 -11.82 21.75
C GLY A 434 -5.17 -10.64 20.79
N GLY A 435 -4.88 -9.44 21.27
CA GLY A 435 -5.02 -8.19 20.53
C GLY A 435 -6.40 -7.55 20.63
N ALA A 436 -6.50 -6.32 20.17
CA ALA A 436 -7.69 -5.48 20.33
C ALA A 436 -8.98 -6.15 19.83
N ILE A 437 -8.98 -6.67 18.62
CA ILE A 437 -10.16 -7.30 18.01
C ILE A 437 -10.63 -8.52 18.83
N ALA A 438 -9.69 -9.38 19.23
CA ALA A 438 -10.01 -10.61 19.96
C ALA A 438 -10.56 -10.33 21.37
N GLU A 439 -10.00 -9.34 22.08
CA GLU A 439 -10.45 -8.95 23.42
C GLU A 439 -11.89 -8.43 23.45
N TYR A 440 -12.33 -7.81 22.34
CA TYR A 440 -13.69 -7.25 22.21
C TYR A 440 -14.70 -8.18 21.56
N ALA A 441 -14.27 -9.33 21.02
CA ALA A 441 -15.14 -10.27 20.31
C ALA A 441 -16.32 -10.81 21.14
N ASP A 442 -16.20 -10.83 22.45
CA ASP A 442 -17.26 -11.23 23.40
C ASP A 442 -18.17 -10.07 23.86
N ARG A 443 -18.01 -8.88 23.29
CA ARG A 443 -18.77 -7.67 23.62
C ARG A 443 -18.69 -7.30 25.11
N PRO A 444 -17.52 -6.92 25.64
CA PRO A 444 -17.40 -6.48 27.02
C PRO A 444 -18.17 -5.18 27.27
N PRO A 445 -18.49 -4.84 28.55
CA PRO A 445 -19.23 -3.62 28.88
C PRO A 445 -18.63 -2.32 28.29
N ALA A 446 -17.32 -2.30 28.06
CA ALA A 446 -16.65 -1.15 27.43
C ALA A 446 -17.08 -0.89 25.98
N ALA A 447 -17.65 -1.90 25.29
CA ALA A 447 -18.16 -1.77 23.92
C ALA A 447 -19.58 -1.17 23.83
N GLU A 448 -20.32 -1.04 24.96
CA GLU A 448 -21.73 -0.60 24.94
C GLU A 448 -21.91 0.79 24.36
N ALA A 449 -20.96 1.71 24.53
CA ALA A 449 -21.02 3.05 23.96
C ALA A 449 -21.10 3.06 22.42
N PHE A 450 -20.60 2.01 21.76
CA PHE A 450 -20.71 1.84 20.31
C PHE A 450 -22.06 1.25 19.87
N VAL A 451 -22.73 0.54 20.77
CA VAL A 451 -23.93 -0.23 20.45
C VAL A 451 -25.20 0.55 20.72
N ASP A 452 -25.28 1.22 21.87
CA ASP A 452 -26.44 1.99 22.31
C ASP A 452 -26.02 3.38 22.82
N PRO A 453 -25.68 4.30 21.92
CA PRO A 453 -25.29 5.66 22.28
C PRO A 453 -26.49 6.46 22.83
N ASP A 454 -26.24 7.22 23.90
CA ASP A 454 -27.27 8.03 24.61
C ASP A 454 -27.88 9.15 23.74
N SER A 455 -27.10 9.69 22.84
CA SER A 455 -27.51 10.81 21.96
C SER A 455 -27.26 10.46 20.50
N ARG A 456 -28.06 11.09 19.59
CA ARG A 456 -27.97 10.82 18.15
C ARG A 456 -27.94 12.13 17.36
N ILE A 457 -27.25 12.10 16.22
CA ILE A 457 -27.14 13.22 15.28
C ILE A 457 -27.45 12.73 13.85
N PRO A 458 -28.30 13.44 13.10
CA PRO A 458 -28.46 13.20 11.68
C PRO A 458 -27.21 13.56 10.88
N ALA A 459 -26.87 12.76 9.88
CA ALA A 459 -25.68 12.99 9.06
C ALA A 459 -25.73 14.30 8.26
N ASP A 460 -26.90 14.75 7.86
CA ASP A 460 -27.13 16.01 7.13
C ASP A 460 -26.84 17.27 7.98
N GLU A 461 -26.86 17.17 9.30
CA GLU A 461 -26.46 18.25 10.20
C GLU A 461 -24.95 18.48 10.25
N LEU A 462 -24.15 17.52 9.80
CA LEU A 462 -22.68 17.59 9.84
C LEU A 462 -22.06 18.36 8.67
N GLY A 463 -22.89 18.82 7.72
CA GLY A 463 -22.47 19.63 6.59
C GLY A 463 -21.62 18.84 5.58
N ALA A 464 -22.21 18.39 4.50
CA ALA A 464 -21.47 17.71 3.43
C ALA A 464 -20.98 18.74 2.41
N ALA A 465 -19.68 19.01 2.40
CA ALA A 465 -19.05 19.52 1.19
C ALA A 465 -18.52 18.32 0.42
N GLU A 466 -19.13 17.98 -0.71
CA GLU A 466 -18.56 17.01 -1.67
C GLU A 466 -17.33 17.64 -2.35
N LEU A 467 -16.26 17.81 -1.58
CA LEU A 467 -15.00 18.30 -2.08
C LEU A 467 -14.18 17.12 -2.63
N THR A 468 -13.55 17.32 -3.76
CA THR A 468 -12.68 16.34 -4.39
C THR A 468 -11.34 16.95 -4.82
N GLY A 469 -10.34 16.14 -5.01
CA GLY A 469 -9.05 16.56 -5.55
C GLY A 469 -8.36 17.63 -4.70
N ALA A 470 -7.83 18.67 -5.34
CA ALA A 470 -7.06 19.70 -4.65
C ALA A 470 -7.89 20.51 -3.63
N ALA A 471 -9.19 20.68 -3.88
CA ALA A 471 -10.08 21.38 -2.94
C ALA A 471 -10.28 20.57 -1.65
N ALA A 472 -10.41 19.24 -1.76
CA ALA A 472 -10.47 18.36 -0.59
C ALA A 472 -9.17 18.39 0.21
N LEU A 473 -8.01 18.29 -0.48
CA LEU A 473 -6.71 18.37 0.16
C LEU A 473 -6.52 19.68 0.92
N SER A 474 -6.84 20.83 0.30
CA SER A 474 -6.77 22.15 0.95
C SER A 474 -7.66 22.19 2.19
N ALA A 475 -8.90 21.73 2.07
CA ALA A 475 -9.86 21.73 3.16
C ALA A 475 -9.41 20.87 4.36
N VAL A 476 -8.82 19.71 4.12
CA VAL A 476 -8.28 18.86 5.20
C VAL A 476 -7.06 19.52 5.85
N CYS A 477 -6.15 20.08 5.07
CA CYS A 477 -4.98 20.78 5.60
C CYS A 477 -5.36 22.03 6.41
N GLU A 478 -6.38 22.79 5.96
CA GLU A 478 -6.92 23.94 6.70
C GLU A 478 -7.48 23.54 8.07
N ARG A 479 -8.18 22.38 8.14
CA ARG A 479 -8.72 21.85 9.40
C ARG A 479 -7.63 21.38 10.36
N LEU A 480 -6.56 20.78 9.83
CA LEU A 480 -5.39 20.42 10.64
C LEU A 480 -4.68 21.69 11.17
N ALA A 481 -4.47 22.68 10.31
CA ALA A 481 -3.84 23.95 10.70
C ALA A 481 -4.67 24.73 11.75
N ALA A 482 -6.01 24.61 11.72
CA ALA A 482 -6.89 25.25 12.70
C ALA A 482 -6.70 24.72 14.14
N VAL A 483 -6.07 23.55 14.30
CA VAL A 483 -5.74 22.93 15.59
C VAL A 483 -4.21 22.79 15.79
N ASP A 484 -3.44 23.64 15.12
CA ASP A 484 -1.97 23.72 15.20
C ASP A 484 -1.25 22.40 14.84
N LEU A 485 -1.77 21.66 13.84
CA LEU A 485 -1.16 20.45 13.31
C LEU A 485 -0.54 20.68 11.94
N ASP A 486 0.76 20.42 11.84
CA ASP A 486 1.50 20.42 10.58
C ASP A 486 1.44 19.03 9.93
N ALA A 487 1.15 18.98 8.64
CA ALA A 487 1.15 17.77 7.83
C ALA A 487 2.27 17.76 6.79
N TYR A 488 2.88 16.61 6.59
CA TYR A 488 3.95 16.40 5.62
C TYR A 488 3.69 15.13 4.83
N ALA A 489 4.22 15.07 3.60
CA ALA A 489 4.12 13.87 2.78
C ALA A 489 5.46 13.54 2.10
N ALA A 490 5.76 12.25 1.96
CA ALA A 490 6.87 11.74 1.16
C ALA A 490 6.35 10.81 0.06
N ARG A 491 6.87 10.94 -1.16
CA ARG A 491 6.54 10.05 -2.27
C ARG A 491 7.30 8.73 -2.12
N LEU A 492 6.58 7.63 -2.09
CA LEU A 492 7.10 6.26 -1.98
C LEU A 492 6.98 5.47 -3.28
N THR A 493 6.29 6.02 -4.27
CA THR A 493 5.98 5.38 -5.54
C THR A 493 7.23 4.72 -6.14
N THR A 494 7.20 3.40 -6.27
CA THR A 494 8.26 2.66 -6.95
C THR A 494 8.05 2.73 -8.46
N ARG A 495 9.11 2.48 -9.23
CA ARG A 495 9.09 2.53 -10.68
C ARG A 495 8.04 1.61 -11.32
N GLY A 496 7.81 0.43 -10.72
CA GLY A 496 6.77 -0.50 -11.18
C GLY A 496 5.35 0.04 -10.93
N VAL A 497 5.12 0.65 -9.78
CA VAL A 497 3.82 1.26 -9.41
C VAL A 497 3.54 2.51 -10.24
N ASP A 498 4.57 3.35 -10.48
CA ASP A 498 4.50 4.52 -11.36
C ASP A 498 4.11 4.14 -12.80
N ALA A 499 4.72 3.07 -13.33
CA ALA A 499 4.41 2.55 -14.67
C ALA A 499 2.96 2.04 -14.80
N LEU A 500 2.34 1.62 -13.70
CA LEU A 500 0.92 1.26 -13.63
C LEU A 500 0.02 2.51 -13.53
N GLY A 501 0.61 3.69 -13.31
CA GLY A 501 -0.11 4.95 -13.15
C GLY A 501 -0.75 5.11 -11.78
N PHE A 502 -0.17 4.53 -10.74
CA PHE A 502 -0.53 4.77 -9.34
C PHE A 502 0.55 5.57 -8.62
N GLU A 503 0.15 6.25 -7.57
CA GLU A 503 1.00 7.00 -6.66
C GLU A 503 0.88 6.44 -5.25
N ALA A 504 2.03 6.19 -4.61
CA ALA A 504 2.11 5.79 -3.22
C ALA A 504 2.82 6.87 -2.41
N VAL A 505 2.27 7.22 -1.26
CA VAL A 505 2.81 8.24 -0.37
C VAL A 505 2.85 7.78 1.07
N ARG A 506 3.63 8.47 1.88
CA ARG A 506 3.54 8.45 3.33
C ARG A 506 3.20 9.85 3.80
N VAL A 507 2.07 10.01 4.46
CA VAL A 507 1.71 11.21 5.21
C VAL A 507 2.16 11.06 6.65
N VAL A 508 2.69 12.12 7.23
CA VAL A 508 3.03 12.21 8.65
C VAL A 508 2.50 13.52 9.23
N VAL A 509 1.86 13.42 10.38
CA VAL A 509 1.41 14.56 11.22
C VAL A 509 2.04 14.34 12.60
N PRO A 510 3.20 14.91 12.88
CA PRO A 510 4.03 14.50 14.02
C PRO A 510 3.33 14.52 15.37
N ALA A 511 2.54 15.58 15.66
CA ALA A 511 1.88 15.77 16.94
C ALA A 511 0.52 15.03 17.06
N ALA A 512 -0.01 14.46 15.97
CA ALA A 512 -1.23 13.64 16.03
C ALA A 512 -1.01 12.40 16.90
N GLN A 513 -2.04 12.00 17.65
CA GLN A 513 -2.00 10.82 18.49
C GLN A 513 -2.08 9.56 17.61
N PRO A 514 -1.03 8.75 17.51
CA PRO A 514 -1.09 7.52 16.73
C PRO A 514 -1.87 6.43 17.45
N LEU A 515 -2.45 5.51 16.69
CA LEU A 515 -2.87 4.23 17.21
C LEU A 515 -1.63 3.41 17.58
N PHE A 516 -1.74 2.57 18.58
CA PHE A 516 -0.68 1.66 19.02
C PHE A 516 -1.22 0.21 19.08
N THR A 517 -0.39 -0.75 18.71
CA THR A 517 -0.71 -2.20 18.73
C THR A 517 0.00 -2.95 19.87
N GLY A 518 0.75 -2.24 20.71
CA GLY A 518 1.49 -2.74 21.86
C GLY A 518 1.17 -1.95 23.12
N GLU A 519 2.17 -1.71 23.95
CA GLU A 519 2.01 -0.90 25.17
C GLU A 519 1.47 0.50 24.82
N PRO A 520 0.41 0.98 25.52
CA PRO A 520 -0.16 2.30 25.29
C PRO A 520 0.83 3.44 25.51
N TYR A 521 0.82 4.44 24.62
CA TYR A 521 1.58 5.66 24.78
C TYR A 521 0.82 6.87 24.24
N PHE A 522 0.98 8.01 24.90
CA PHE A 522 0.13 9.16 24.69
C PHE A 522 0.93 10.44 24.50
N GLY A 523 0.61 11.17 23.45
CA GLY A 523 1.06 12.54 23.21
C GLY A 523 0.33 13.57 24.06
N GLU A 524 0.68 14.84 23.89
CA GLU A 524 0.01 15.95 24.59
C GLU A 524 -1.46 16.07 24.20
N ARG A 525 -1.81 15.79 22.93
CA ARG A 525 -3.20 15.83 22.44
C ARG A 525 -4.14 14.91 23.23
N ALA A 526 -3.70 13.72 23.61
CA ALA A 526 -4.49 12.80 24.42
C ALA A 526 -4.86 13.37 25.81
N ARG A 527 -4.16 14.41 26.27
CA ARG A 527 -4.41 15.10 27.54
C ARG A 527 -5.13 16.44 27.37
N SER A 528 -4.75 17.20 26.35
CA SER A 528 -5.21 18.59 26.17
C SER A 528 -6.53 18.66 25.40
N VAL A 529 -6.70 17.90 24.32
CA VAL A 529 -7.88 17.95 23.46
C VAL A 529 -9.16 17.56 24.19
N PRO A 530 -9.24 16.43 24.92
CA PRO A 530 -10.45 16.12 25.68
C PRO A 530 -10.84 17.26 26.64
N ARG A 531 -9.88 17.83 27.37
CA ARG A 531 -10.14 18.93 28.31
C ARG A 531 -10.67 20.18 27.61
N SER A 532 -10.11 20.55 26.45
CA SER A 532 -10.58 21.71 25.68
C SER A 532 -12.01 21.53 25.18
N MET A 533 -12.42 20.28 24.95
CA MET A 533 -13.78 19.90 24.55
C MET A 533 -14.73 19.67 25.75
N GLY A 534 -14.24 19.79 26.99
CA GLY A 534 -15.05 19.60 28.21
C GLY A 534 -15.10 18.16 28.74
N PHE A 535 -14.20 17.29 28.27
CA PHE A 535 -14.08 15.91 28.70
C PHE A 535 -12.81 15.69 29.54
N GLU A 536 -12.80 14.63 30.35
CA GLU A 536 -11.62 14.26 31.15
C GLU A 536 -10.83 13.14 30.48
N PRO A 537 -9.50 13.24 30.37
CA PRO A 537 -8.65 12.14 29.91
C PRO A 537 -8.77 10.89 30.81
N ARG A 538 -8.76 9.73 30.22
CA ARG A 538 -8.81 8.40 30.86
C ARG A 538 -7.73 7.49 30.31
N LEU A 539 -6.48 7.88 30.46
CA LEU A 539 -5.33 7.19 29.90
C LEU A 539 -5.05 5.81 30.52
N ASP A 540 -5.70 5.50 31.62
CA ASP A 540 -5.70 4.21 32.34
C ASP A 540 -6.85 3.30 31.94
N ARG A 541 -7.67 3.69 30.93
CA ARG A 541 -8.77 2.87 30.42
C ARG A 541 -8.23 1.58 29.79
N SER A 542 -9.07 0.53 29.75
CA SER A 542 -8.78 -0.71 29.02
C SER A 542 -8.35 -0.44 27.59
N TYR A 543 -7.57 -1.33 27.03
CA TYR A 543 -7.07 -1.22 25.65
C TYR A 543 -8.20 -0.91 24.65
N HIS A 544 -7.91 -0.19 23.58
CA HIS A 544 -8.91 0.21 22.58
C HIS A 544 -9.39 -1.00 21.75
N PRO A 545 -10.62 -0.92 21.18
CA PRO A 545 -11.16 -2.01 20.37
C PRO A 545 -10.76 -1.96 18.87
N TYR A 546 -10.07 -0.93 18.43
CA TYR A 546 -9.75 -0.71 17.03
C TYR A 546 -8.61 -1.61 16.53
N PRO A 547 -8.68 -2.12 15.28
CA PRO A 547 -7.67 -3.00 14.67
C PRO A 547 -6.35 -2.30 14.36
#